data_e8c11992bc586ffa608169a43d3f0113
#
_entry.id   e8c11992bc586ffa608169a43d3f0113
#
_cell.length_a   1.000
_cell.length_b   1.000
_cell.length_c   1.000
_cell.angle_alpha   90.00
_cell.angle_beta   90.00
_cell.angle_gamma   90.00
#
_symmetry.space_group_name_H-M   'P 1'
#
loop_
_entity.id
_entity.type
_entity.pdbx_description
1 polymer ?
#
loop_
_entity_poly.entity_id
_entity_poly.type
_entity_poly.pdbx_seq_one_letter_code
_entity_poly.pdbx_strand_id
1 'polypeptide(L)'
;MATYIVLASALAVIQFWVIPFLINVKNLNWQMSNRDESLDDSVLLKRARRAGANILETLPIYLVFCLLSIIDEAKDISEPAFYWLILRVIHGLCYLLGIAYVRTLAWLGSLGCLIAMVLALI
;
A
#
# COMPACT_ATOMS: atom_id res chain seq x y z
N MET A 1 11.87 11.04 -8.77
CA MET A 1 10.43 10.69 -8.58
C MET A 1 10.01 9.41 -9.29
N ALA A 2 10.53 9.09 -10.45
CA ALA A 2 10.19 7.83 -11.13
C ALA A 2 10.47 6.59 -10.26
N THR A 3 11.59 6.58 -9.55
CA THR A 3 11.93 5.48 -8.62
C THR A 3 10.86 5.31 -7.54
N TYR A 4 10.33 6.38 -7.00
CA TYR A 4 9.26 6.32 -5.98
C TYR A 4 7.96 5.77 -6.55
N ILE A 5 7.62 6.13 -7.80
CA ILE A 5 6.46 5.57 -8.50
C ILE A 5 6.60 4.06 -8.65
N VAL A 6 7.77 3.60 -9.09
CA VAL A 6 8.04 2.17 -9.25
C VAL A 6 8.01 1.44 -7.91
N LEU A 7 8.63 2.01 -6.88
CA LEU A 7 8.64 1.40 -5.54
C LEU A 7 7.23 1.32 -4.93
N ALA A 8 6.43 2.37 -5.07
CA ALA A 8 5.05 2.37 -4.58
C ALA A 8 4.19 1.34 -5.32
N SER A 9 4.35 1.24 -6.62
CA SER A 9 3.64 0.26 -7.43
C SER A 9 4.05 -1.17 -7.08
N ALA A 10 5.34 -1.41 -6.89
CA ALA A 10 5.86 -2.71 -6.45
C ALA A 10 5.33 -3.08 -5.06
N LEU A 11 5.33 -2.13 -4.13
CA LEU A 11 4.81 -2.34 -2.78
C LEU A 11 3.32 -2.71 -2.83
N ALA A 12 2.53 -2.05 -3.67
CA ALA A 12 1.12 -2.34 -3.84
C ALA A 12 0.90 -3.75 -4.40
N VAL A 13 1.68 -4.16 -5.41
CA VAL A 13 1.61 -5.52 -5.98
C VAL A 13 1.95 -6.55 -4.91
N ILE A 14 3.00 -6.33 -4.13
CA ILE A 14 3.40 -7.23 -3.06
C ILE A 14 2.29 -7.36 -2.02
N GLN A 15 1.73 -6.26 -1.56
CA GLN A 15 0.69 -6.28 -0.51
C GLN A 15 -0.65 -6.80 -1.02
N PHE A 16 -1.03 -6.49 -2.25
CA PHE A 16 -2.34 -6.86 -2.78
C PHE A 16 -2.37 -8.27 -3.37
N TRP A 17 -1.32 -8.67 -4.06
CA TRP A 17 -1.29 -9.95 -4.79
C TRP A 17 -0.34 -10.98 -4.18
N VAL A 18 0.94 -10.61 -4.00
CA VAL A 18 1.99 -11.59 -3.67
C VAL A 18 1.78 -12.19 -2.28
N ILE A 19 1.60 -11.34 -1.26
CA ILE A 19 1.45 -11.82 0.11
C ILE A 19 0.17 -12.64 0.30
N PRO A 20 -1.02 -12.19 -0.14
CA PRO A 20 -2.22 -13.04 -0.06
C PRO A 20 -2.09 -14.35 -0.83
N PHE A 21 -1.46 -14.33 -2.00
CA PHE A 21 -1.22 -15.54 -2.79
C PHE A 21 -0.36 -16.55 -2.02
N LEU A 22 0.75 -16.10 -1.43
CA LEU A 22 1.66 -16.98 -0.69
C LEU A 22 1.01 -17.55 0.57
N ILE A 23 0.23 -16.75 1.28
CA ILE A 23 -0.50 -17.23 2.47
C ILE A 23 -1.54 -18.28 2.08
N ASN A 24 -2.17 -18.13 0.92
CA ASN A 24 -3.27 -18.98 0.46
C ASN A 24 -2.81 -20.00 -0.61
N VAL A 25 -1.53 -20.35 -0.64
CA VAL A 25 -0.97 -21.25 -1.67
C VAL A 25 -1.61 -22.65 -1.65
N LYS A 26 -2.10 -23.10 -0.51
CA LYS A 26 -2.78 -24.39 -0.37
C LYS A 26 -4.09 -24.47 -1.15
N ASN A 27 -4.68 -23.33 -1.48
CA ASN A 27 -5.95 -23.23 -2.21
C ASN A 27 -5.74 -22.77 -3.67
N LEU A 28 -4.60 -23.16 -4.27
CA LEU A 28 -4.23 -22.72 -5.62
C LEU A 28 -5.31 -23.07 -6.65
N ASN A 29 -5.87 -24.27 -6.59
CA ASN A 29 -6.93 -24.70 -7.51
C ASN A 29 -8.18 -23.80 -7.38
N TRP A 30 -8.55 -23.44 -6.17
CA TRP A 30 -9.66 -22.52 -5.94
C TRP A 30 -9.37 -21.14 -6.49
N GLN A 31 -8.15 -20.63 -6.29
CA GLN A 31 -7.74 -19.31 -6.78
C GLN A 31 -7.77 -19.23 -8.31
N MET A 32 -7.46 -20.33 -9.00
CA MET A 32 -7.47 -20.42 -10.46
C MET A 32 -8.85 -20.73 -11.04
N SER A 33 -9.83 -21.06 -10.20
CA SER A 33 -11.21 -21.32 -10.60
C SER A 33 -12.03 -20.03 -10.63
N ASN A 34 -13.34 -20.16 -10.90
CA ASN A 34 -14.28 -19.04 -10.87
C ASN A 34 -14.57 -18.54 -9.42
N ARG A 35 -14.04 -19.25 -8.40
CA ARG A 35 -14.21 -18.91 -6.98
C ARG A 35 -15.68 -18.90 -6.52
N ASP A 36 -16.49 -19.77 -7.13
CA ASP A 36 -17.92 -19.90 -6.81
C ASP A 36 -18.14 -20.43 -5.39
N GLU A 37 -17.21 -21.26 -4.87
CA GLU A 37 -17.23 -21.75 -3.51
C GLU A 37 -16.53 -20.78 -2.58
N SER A 38 -17.15 -20.46 -1.45
CA SER A 38 -16.50 -19.66 -0.42
C SER A 38 -15.55 -20.53 0.41
N LEU A 39 -14.36 -19.98 0.70
CA LEU A 39 -13.37 -20.60 1.57
C LEU A 39 -13.31 -19.87 2.91
N ASP A 40 -13.07 -20.64 3.98
CA ASP A 40 -12.78 -20.05 5.27
C ASP A 40 -11.36 -19.52 5.28
N ASP A 41 -11.20 -18.21 5.23
CA ASP A 41 -9.90 -17.55 5.26
C ASP A 41 -9.32 -17.58 6.67
N SER A 42 -8.00 -17.81 6.77
CA SER A 42 -7.29 -17.63 8.03
C SER A 42 -7.31 -16.16 8.47
N VAL A 43 -7.08 -15.91 9.76
CA VAL A 43 -6.96 -14.54 10.27
C VAL A 43 -5.84 -13.79 9.57
N LEU A 44 -4.70 -14.46 9.34
CA LEU A 44 -3.57 -13.86 8.63
C LEU A 44 -3.95 -13.46 7.19
N LEU A 45 -4.67 -14.30 6.47
CA LEU A 45 -5.10 -14.00 5.10
C LEU A 45 -6.08 -12.81 5.07
N LYS A 46 -7.01 -12.75 6.01
CA LYS A 46 -7.93 -11.61 6.13
C LYS A 46 -7.17 -10.30 6.38
N ARG A 47 -6.17 -10.34 7.27
CA ARG A 47 -5.29 -9.19 7.54
C ARG A 47 -4.51 -8.77 6.30
N ALA A 48 -3.93 -9.74 5.58
CA ALA A 48 -3.18 -9.46 4.36
C ALA A 48 -4.07 -8.80 3.29
N ARG A 49 -5.28 -9.28 3.10
CA ARG A 49 -6.24 -8.68 2.16
C ARG A 49 -6.63 -7.26 2.54
N ARG A 50 -6.83 -7.00 3.83
CA ARG A 50 -7.14 -5.65 4.31
C ARG A 50 -5.97 -4.69 4.09
N ALA A 51 -4.75 -5.15 4.33
CA ALA A 51 -3.55 -4.35 4.09
C ALA A 51 -3.42 -3.98 2.61
N GLY A 52 -3.62 -4.95 1.72
CA GLY A 52 -3.59 -4.73 0.27
C GLY A 52 -4.69 -3.78 -0.21
N ALA A 53 -5.92 -3.96 0.26
CA ALA A 53 -7.03 -3.07 -0.08
C ALA A 53 -6.75 -1.65 0.41
N ASN A 54 -6.19 -1.50 1.61
CA ASN A 54 -5.91 -0.20 2.19
C ASN A 54 -4.85 0.59 1.40
N ILE A 55 -3.78 -0.05 0.96
CA ILE A 55 -2.77 0.66 0.16
C ILE A 55 -3.35 1.12 -1.18
N LEU A 56 -4.20 0.31 -1.80
CA LEU A 56 -4.82 0.67 -3.08
C LEU A 56 -5.76 1.88 -2.97
N GLU A 57 -6.34 2.15 -1.81
CA GLU A 57 -7.23 3.29 -1.60
C GLU A 57 -6.51 4.63 -1.77
N THR A 58 -5.25 4.72 -1.37
CA THR A 58 -4.47 5.97 -1.42
C THR A 58 -3.41 5.99 -2.51
N LEU A 59 -3.09 4.85 -3.09
CA LEU A 59 -2.05 4.72 -4.12
C LEU A 59 -2.28 5.64 -5.32
N PRO A 60 -3.49 5.74 -5.91
CA PRO A 60 -3.71 6.63 -7.05
C PRO A 60 -3.37 8.09 -6.74
N ILE A 61 -3.72 8.55 -5.55
CA ILE A 61 -3.44 9.92 -5.09
C ILE A 61 -1.92 10.14 -5.02
N TYR A 62 -1.21 9.21 -4.41
CA TYR A 62 0.25 9.26 -4.31
C TYR A 62 0.91 9.30 -5.68
N LEU A 63 0.47 8.42 -6.60
CA LEU A 63 1.04 8.35 -7.94
C LEU A 63 0.80 9.64 -8.73
N VAL A 64 -0.40 10.21 -8.62
CA VAL A 64 -0.72 11.49 -9.28
C VAL A 64 0.19 12.60 -8.75
N PHE A 65 0.41 12.68 -7.45
CA PHE A 65 1.30 13.70 -6.87
C PHE A 65 2.75 13.53 -7.34
N CYS A 66 3.23 12.29 -7.41
CA CYS A 66 4.57 12.02 -7.95
C CYS A 66 4.68 12.43 -9.43
N LEU A 67 3.67 12.15 -10.24
CA LEU A 67 3.64 12.55 -11.65
C LEU A 67 3.60 14.06 -11.80
N LEU A 68 2.82 14.77 -10.98
CA LEU A 68 2.78 16.23 -11.00
C LEU A 68 4.13 16.85 -10.67
N SER A 69 4.87 16.26 -9.73
CA SER A 69 6.22 16.71 -9.39
C SER A 69 7.21 16.49 -10.53
N ILE A 70 7.02 15.44 -11.33
CA ILE A 70 7.85 15.22 -12.52
C ILE A 70 7.55 16.27 -13.60
N ILE A 71 6.28 16.61 -13.78
CA ILE A 71 5.84 17.60 -14.77
C ILE A 71 6.32 18.99 -14.38
N ASP A 72 6.21 19.35 -13.12
CA ASP A 72 6.68 20.62 -12.59
C ASP A 72 7.94 20.39 -11.74
N GLU A 73 9.09 20.42 -12.38
CA GLU A 73 10.39 20.15 -11.76
C GLU A 73 10.74 21.10 -10.60
N ALA A 74 10.08 22.28 -10.54
CA ALA A 74 10.27 23.22 -9.45
C ALA A 74 9.63 22.75 -8.14
N LYS A 75 8.77 21.74 -8.18
CA LYS A 75 8.04 21.22 -7.03
C LYS A 75 8.68 19.93 -6.54
N ASP A 76 9.48 20.01 -5.48
CA ASP A 76 10.13 18.85 -4.88
C ASP A 76 9.29 18.28 -3.74
N ILE A 77 8.83 17.04 -3.93
CA ILE A 77 8.07 16.29 -2.92
C ILE A 77 8.80 15.01 -2.50
N SER A 78 10.10 14.90 -2.78
CA SER A 78 10.86 13.67 -2.54
C SER A 78 10.85 13.25 -1.07
N GLU A 79 10.92 14.19 -0.15
CA GLU A 79 10.95 13.91 1.27
C GLU A 79 9.63 13.31 1.78
N PRO A 80 8.46 13.94 1.61
CA PRO A 80 7.21 13.31 2.04
C PRO A 80 6.88 12.05 1.24
N ALA A 81 7.27 11.95 -0.02
CA ALA A 81 7.08 10.73 -0.82
C ALA A 81 7.87 9.55 -0.25
N PHE A 82 9.11 9.78 0.19
CA PHE A 82 9.94 8.78 0.83
C PHE A 82 9.33 8.30 2.16
N TYR A 83 8.91 9.22 3.01
CA TYR A 83 8.29 8.87 4.30
C TYR A 83 6.97 8.13 4.11
N TRP A 84 6.18 8.48 3.10
CA TRP A 84 4.97 7.75 2.79
C TRP A 84 5.26 6.26 2.50
N LEU A 85 6.28 5.98 1.70
CA LEU A 85 6.69 4.59 1.40
C LEU A 85 7.07 3.83 2.66
N ILE A 86 7.89 4.43 3.53
CA ILE A 86 8.29 3.80 4.80
C ILE A 86 7.07 3.51 5.67
N LEU A 87 6.19 4.48 5.83
CA LEU A 87 4.99 4.33 6.66
C LEU A 87 4.03 3.28 6.11
N ARG A 88 3.95 3.13 4.79
CA ARG A 88 3.12 2.09 4.18
C ARG A 88 3.72 0.69 4.36
N VAL A 89 5.03 0.55 4.36
CA VAL A 89 5.69 -0.72 4.71
C VAL A 89 5.39 -1.07 6.18
N ILE A 90 5.56 -0.12 7.09
CA ILE A 90 5.26 -0.32 8.51
C ILE A 90 3.79 -0.69 8.72
N HIS A 91 2.89 0.02 8.06
CA HIS A 91 1.45 -0.25 8.12
C HIS A 91 1.12 -1.69 7.68
N GLY A 92 1.68 -2.14 6.56
CA GLY A 92 1.47 -3.48 6.06
C GLY A 92 1.97 -4.55 7.02
N LEU A 93 3.17 -4.37 7.57
CA LEU A 93 3.74 -5.28 8.57
C LEU A 93 2.90 -5.32 9.84
N CYS A 94 2.44 -4.19 10.33
CA CYS A 94 1.57 -4.12 11.51
C CYS A 94 0.25 -4.84 11.29
N TYR A 95 -0.30 -4.76 10.08
CA TYR A 95 -1.52 -5.51 9.75
C TYR A 95 -1.31 -7.01 9.86
N LEU A 96 -0.21 -7.52 9.28
CA LEU A 96 0.11 -8.94 9.30
C LEU A 96 0.38 -9.44 10.72
N LEU A 97 1.08 -8.64 11.54
CA LEU A 97 1.42 -8.99 12.92
C LEU A 97 0.28 -8.75 13.91
N GLY A 98 -0.79 -8.09 13.49
CA GLY A 98 -1.94 -7.79 14.36
C GLY A 98 -1.70 -6.67 15.36
N ILE A 99 -0.77 -5.76 15.07
CA ILE A 99 -0.46 -4.60 15.92
C ILE A 99 -1.38 -3.44 15.50
N ALA A 100 -2.46 -3.21 16.23
CA ALA A 100 -3.47 -2.23 15.83
C ALA A 100 -3.06 -0.79 16.08
N TYR A 101 -2.39 -0.51 17.19
CA TYR A 101 -2.08 0.86 17.60
C TYR A 101 -1.04 1.52 16.67
N VAL A 102 0.08 0.84 16.46
CA VAL A 102 1.15 1.35 15.57
C VAL A 102 0.67 1.42 14.13
N ARG A 103 -0.16 0.46 13.70
CA ARG A 103 -0.79 0.48 12.39
C ARG A 103 -1.59 1.76 12.16
N THR A 104 -2.42 2.16 13.12
CA THR A 104 -3.22 3.38 13.02
C THR A 104 -2.35 4.62 12.95
N LEU A 105 -1.28 4.67 13.75
CA LEU A 105 -0.33 5.78 13.72
C LEU A 105 0.40 5.86 12.36
N ALA A 106 0.81 4.73 11.81
CA ALA A 106 1.44 4.67 10.50
C ALA A 106 0.49 5.15 9.39
N TRP A 107 -0.79 4.76 9.47
CA TRP A 107 -1.81 5.20 8.53
C TRP A 107 -2.02 6.72 8.60
N LEU A 108 -2.17 7.27 9.80
CA LEU A 108 -2.31 8.72 10.00
C LEU A 108 -1.07 9.47 9.49
N GLY A 109 0.13 8.95 9.76
CA GLY A 109 1.37 9.51 9.24
C GLY A 109 1.42 9.51 7.72
N SER A 110 0.96 8.44 7.07
CA SER A 110 0.91 8.36 5.61
C SER A 110 -0.07 9.38 5.01
N LEU A 111 -1.22 9.62 5.64
CA LEU A 111 -2.13 10.69 5.24
C LEU A 111 -1.47 12.06 5.40
N GLY A 112 -0.73 12.27 6.50
CA GLY A 112 0.04 13.49 6.72
C GLY A 112 1.06 13.73 5.62
N CYS A 113 1.71 12.67 5.13
CA CYS A 113 2.63 12.75 4.00
C CYS A 113 1.92 13.20 2.71
N LEU A 114 0.73 12.67 2.43
CA LEU A 114 -0.06 13.11 1.27
C LEU A 114 -0.47 14.57 1.38
N ILE A 115 -0.83 15.03 2.58
CA ILE A 115 -1.12 16.43 2.82
C ILE A 115 0.11 17.30 2.58
N ALA A 116 1.28 16.88 3.07
CA ALA A 116 2.53 17.57 2.84
C ALA A 116 2.87 17.65 1.34
N MET A 117 2.63 16.56 0.60
CA MET A 117 2.85 16.53 -0.84
C MET A 117 1.97 17.55 -1.57
N VAL A 118 0.68 17.60 -1.26
CA VAL A 118 -0.23 18.53 -1.93
C VAL A 118 0.11 19.98 -1.60
N LEU A 119 0.49 20.27 -0.36
CA LEU A 119 0.91 21.62 0.03
C LEU A 119 2.18 22.05 -0.68
N ALA A 120 3.10 21.14 -0.94
CA ALA A 120 4.31 21.44 -1.72
C ALA A 120 4.02 21.63 -3.22
N LEU A 121 2.95 21.01 -3.73
CA LEU A 121 2.58 21.09 -5.15
C LEU A 121 1.78 22.33 -5.50
N ILE A 122 1.08 22.92 -4.54
CA ILE A 122 0.31 24.16 -4.78
C ILE A 122 1.08 25.38 -4.34
#